data_dbba5fc57b9b821a94daabd7a5b454c4
#
_entry.id   dbba5fc57b9b821a94daabd7a5b454c4
#
_cell.length_a   1.000
_cell.length_b   1.000
_cell.length_c   1.000
_cell.angle_alpha   90.00
_cell.angle_beta   90.00
_cell.angle_gamma   90.00
#
_symmetry.space_group_name_H-M   'P 1'
#
loop_
_entity.id
_entity.type
_entity.pdbx_description
1 polymer ?
#
loop_
_entity_poly.entity_id
_entity_poly.type
_entity_poly.pdbx_seq_one_letter_code
_entity_poly.pdbx_strand_id
1 'polypeptide(L)'
;MLFYINKYKLPFTFHIAPTPYYVYGIYDDYNLSGLERVLDKYPDIRFFGHSAEFWSRISGDTQYRDYPTGPVEEGGPVVRLLETYPNLYGDLSAGSGLNAMTRDPAFTAWFMDHFQDKLMFGLDFAQFVPKDQMTLSKLMDNLLEENTISQQVYDKICWNNAAKNLGLPSAQKMEKKKGGSRL
;
A
#
# COMPACT_ATOMS: atom_id res chain seq x y z
N MET A 1 -17.15 5.43 14.46
CA MET A 1 -16.11 5.95 13.53
C MET A 1 -16.47 5.65 12.08
N LEU A 2 -16.53 4.41 11.61
CA LEU A 2 -16.78 4.04 10.19
C LEU A 2 -18.07 4.63 9.60
N PHE A 3 -19.13 4.79 10.39
CA PHE A 3 -20.34 5.46 9.96
C PHE A 3 -20.07 6.89 9.44
N TYR A 4 -19.26 7.67 10.15
CA TYR A 4 -18.93 9.04 9.72
C TYR A 4 -17.96 9.05 8.53
N ILE A 5 -16.98 8.14 8.49
CA ILE A 5 -16.07 7.97 7.36
C ILE A 5 -16.90 7.68 6.09
N ASN A 6 -17.86 6.76 6.16
CA ASN A 6 -18.74 6.44 5.04
C ASN A 6 -19.64 7.63 4.66
N LYS A 7 -20.23 8.31 5.65
CA LYS A 7 -21.09 9.47 5.44
C LYS A 7 -20.37 10.60 4.69
N TYR A 8 -19.11 10.85 5.03
CA TYR A 8 -18.32 11.94 4.44
C TYR A 8 -17.41 11.49 3.29
N LYS A 9 -17.51 10.22 2.87
CA LYS A 9 -16.70 9.62 1.79
C LYS A 9 -15.19 9.79 1.97
N LEU A 10 -14.74 9.73 3.22
CA LEU A 10 -13.33 9.89 3.56
C LEU A 10 -12.54 8.60 3.24
N PRO A 11 -11.28 8.73 2.81
CA PRO A 11 -10.36 7.59 2.79
C PRO A 11 -10.01 7.17 4.22
N PHE A 12 -9.70 5.89 4.42
CA PHE A 12 -9.40 5.35 5.74
C PHE A 12 -8.16 4.46 5.71
N THR A 13 -7.05 4.95 6.25
CA THR A 13 -5.86 4.14 6.51
C THR A 13 -5.99 3.43 7.84
N PHE A 14 -5.68 2.15 7.88
CA PHE A 14 -5.72 1.33 9.09
C PHE A 14 -4.40 0.61 9.30
N HIS A 15 -4.06 0.40 10.57
CA HIS A 15 -2.88 -0.32 11.02
C HIS A 15 -3.32 -1.62 11.72
N ILE A 16 -2.85 -2.78 11.26
CA ILE A 16 -3.09 -4.06 11.92
C ILE A 16 -2.06 -4.25 13.04
N ALA A 17 -2.55 -4.61 14.21
CA ALA A 17 -1.74 -4.87 15.39
C ALA A 17 -1.38 -6.37 15.51
N PRO A 18 -0.19 -6.73 16.04
CA PRO A 18 0.24 -8.11 16.18
C PRO A 18 -0.53 -8.90 17.24
N THR A 19 -1.04 -8.20 18.25
CA THR A 19 -1.78 -8.82 19.37
C THR A 19 -2.98 -7.97 19.79
N PRO A 20 -3.99 -8.58 20.49
CA PRO A 20 -5.21 -7.88 20.91
C PRO A 20 -5.00 -6.65 21.82
N TYR A 21 -3.89 -6.60 22.54
CA TYR A 21 -3.58 -5.55 23.52
C TYR A 21 -2.33 -4.74 23.16
N TYR A 22 -2.03 -4.66 21.87
CA TYR A 22 -0.90 -3.86 21.40
C TYR A 22 -1.15 -2.37 21.60
N VAL A 23 -0.08 -1.59 21.71
CA VAL A 23 -0.11 -0.14 22.04
C VAL A 23 -0.95 0.66 21.05
N TYR A 24 -0.96 0.28 19.77
CA TYR A 24 -1.74 0.91 18.73
C TYR A 24 -2.09 -0.07 17.60
N GLY A 25 -3.07 0.30 16.77
CA GLY A 25 -3.56 -0.53 15.68
C GLY A 25 -4.82 -1.31 16.05
N ILE A 26 -5.35 -2.02 15.09
CA ILE A 26 -6.55 -2.85 15.21
C ILE A 26 -6.11 -4.31 15.12
N TYR A 27 -6.41 -5.11 16.14
CA TYR A 27 -6.14 -6.54 16.07
C TYR A 27 -7.13 -7.23 15.13
N ASP A 28 -6.61 -8.13 14.31
CA ASP A 28 -7.38 -9.06 13.49
C ASP A 28 -6.73 -10.45 13.52
N ASP A 29 -7.51 -11.48 13.20
CA ASP A 29 -6.96 -12.83 13.02
C ASP A 29 -6.03 -12.90 11.81
N TYR A 30 -5.32 -14.03 11.67
CA TYR A 30 -4.38 -14.20 10.55
C TYR A 30 -5.03 -14.02 9.18
N ASN A 31 -6.26 -14.50 9.01
CA ASN A 31 -6.97 -14.46 7.74
C ASN A 31 -7.59 -13.09 7.43
N LEU A 32 -7.45 -12.11 8.34
CA LEU A 32 -8.05 -10.78 8.23
C LEU A 32 -9.59 -10.82 8.13
N SER A 33 -10.21 -11.75 8.87
CA SER A 33 -11.68 -11.96 8.83
C SER A 33 -12.46 -10.76 9.32
N GLY A 34 -11.90 -9.98 10.25
CA GLY A 34 -12.46 -8.72 10.72
C GLY A 34 -12.45 -7.65 9.64
N LEU A 35 -11.33 -7.50 8.96
CA LEU A 35 -11.20 -6.61 7.81
C LEU A 35 -12.18 -6.98 6.70
N GLU A 36 -12.26 -8.27 6.35
CA GLU A 36 -13.17 -8.77 5.31
C GLU A 36 -14.63 -8.39 5.59
N ARG A 37 -15.12 -8.62 6.82
CA ARG A 37 -16.47 -8.18 7.22
C ARG A 37 -16.70 -6.67 7.11
N VAL A 38 -15.64 -5.88 7.35
CA VAL A 38 -15.72 -4.42 7.25
C VAL A 38 -15.75 -3.96 5.80
N LEU A 39 -14.96 -4.59 4.93
CA LEU A 39 -14.94 -4.33 3.47
C LEU A 39 -16.32 -4.60 2.85
N ASP A 40 -16.94 -5.73 3.19
CA ASP A 40 -18.30 -6.08 2.75
C ASP A 40 -19.34 -5.06 3.23
N LYS A 41 -19.26 -4.69 4.49
CA LYS A 41 -20.23 -3.81 5.12
C LYS A 41 -20.19 -2.36 4.63
N TYR A 42 -19.01 -1.91 4.20
CA TYR A 42 -18.75 -0.52 3.80
C TYR A 42 -18.08 -0.44 2.41
N PRO A 43 -18.76 -0.88 1.34
CA PRO A 43 -18.17 -0.94 0.00
C PRO A 43 -17.78 0.43 -0.58
N ASP A 44 -18.34 1.51 -0.05
CA ASP A 44 -18.08 2.89 -0.48
C ASP A 44 -16.85 3.52 0.21
N ILE A 45 -16.34 2.93 1.29
CA ILE A 45 -15.12 3.41 1.97
C ILE A 45 -13.90 2.84 1.23
N ARG A 46 -12.95 3.71 0.93
CA ARG A 46 -11.62 3.32 0.43
C ARG A 46 -10.72 3.02 1.62
N PHE A 47 -10.37 1.75 1.78
CA PHE A 47 -9.53 1.26 2.86
C PHE A 47 -8.09 1.13 2.37
N PHE A 48 -7.13 1.67 3.14
CA PHE A 48 -5.70 1.59 2.86
C PHE A 48 -5.02 0.76 3.94
N GLY A 49 -4.62 -0.45 3.57
CA GLY A 49 -3.92 -1.36 4.46
C GLY A 49 -2.48 -0.93 4.67
N HIS A 50 -2.10 -0.83 5.94
CA HIS A 50 -0.78 -0.42 6.37
C HIS A 50 -0.35 -1.23 7.60
N SER A 51 0.89 -1.48 7.79
CA SER A 51 1.59 -2.08 8.93
C SER A 51 2.42 -3.30 8.56
N ALA A 52 3.32 -3.69 9.45
CA ALA A 52 4.10 -4.92 9.31
C ALA A 52 3.18 -6.15 9.28
N GLU A 53 2.17 -6.19 10.15
CA GLU A 53 1.19 -7.28 10.21
C GLU A 53 0.29 -7.37 8.96
N PHE A 54 -0.04 -6.26 8.32
CA PHE A 54 -0.76 -6.27 7.04
C PHE A 54 0.14 -6.82 5.95
N TRP A 55 1.35 -6.26 5.81
CA TRP A 55 2.26 -6.62 4.74
C TRP A 55 2.91 -8.00 4.88
N SER A 56 3.09 -8.53 6.10
CA SER A 56 3.55 -9.90 6.27
C SER A 56 2.58 -10.92 5.69
N ARG A 57 1.28 -10.60 5.66
CA ARG A 57 0.19 -11.48 5.20
C ARG A 57 -0.06 -11.47 3.69
N ILE A 58 0.88 -10.95 2.90
CA ILE A 58 0.95 -11.24 1.46
C ILE A 58 1.36 -12.70 1.22
N SER A 59 1.99 -13.35 2.21
CA SER A 59 2.46 -14.74 2.17
C SER A 59 1.58 -15.66 3.00
N GLY A 60 1.40 -16.89 2.53
CA GLY A 60 0.56 -17.90 3.20
C GLY A 60 1.20 -18.56 4.41
N ASP A 61 2.52 -18.43 4.58
CA ASP A 61 3.31 -19.12 5.62
C ASP A 61 3.57 -18.29 6.89
N THR A 62 3.26 -17.00 6.86
CA THR A 62 3.62 -16.08 7.93
C THR A 62 2.53 -15.97 8.99
N GLN A 63 2.69 -16.73 10.07
CA GLN A 63 1.94 -16.49 11.29
C GLN A 63 2.81 -15.63 12.23
N TYR A 64 2.38 -14.38 12.48
CA TYR A 64 2.95 -13.49 13.50
C TYR A 64 4.42 -13.05 13.28
N ARG A 65 4.82 -12.78 12.05
CA ARG A 65 6.15 -12.22 11.74
C ARG A 65 6.02 -10.81 11.17
N ASP A 66 6.52 -9.84 11.91
CA ASP A 66 6.49 -8.43 11.50
C ASP A 66 7.22 -8.17 10.17
N TYR A 67 8.44 -8.67 10.04
CA TYR A 67 9.32 -8.47 8.88
C TYR A 67 9.87 -9.82 8.39
N PRO A 68 9.06 -10.62 7.70
CA PRO A 68 9.49 -11.93 7.24
C PRO A 68 10.57 -11.81 6.17
N THR A 69 11.45 -12.81 6.10
CA THR A 69 12.49 -12.95 5.08
C THR A 69 12.26 -14.18 4.22
N GLY A 70 12.82 -14.18 3.02
CA GLY A 70 12.68 -15.29 2.07
C GLY A 70 11.45 -15.16 1.15
N PRO A 71 11.20 -16.17 0.29
CA PRO A 71 10.18 -16.11 -0.73
C PRO A 71 8.77 -15.92 -0.15
N VAL A 72 7.85 -15.46 -0.99
CA VAL A 72 6.43 -15.32 -0.66
C VAL A 72 5.72 -16.60 -1.05
N GLU A 73 5.10 -17.26 -0.08
CA GLU A 73 4.30 -18.47 -0.29
C GLU A 73 2.87 -18.10 -0.72
N GLU A 74 2.29 -18.91 -1.61
CA GLU A 74 0.89 -18.72 -2.05
C GLU A 74 -0.12 -18.76 -0.89
N GLY A 75 -1.27 -18.14 -1.09
CA GLY A 75 -2.40 -18.18 -0.15
C GLY A 75 -2.40 -17.07 0.89
N GLY A 76 -1.58 -16.04 0.72
CA GLY A 76 -1.60 -14.87 1.59
C GLY A 76 -2.96 -14.15 1.61
N PRO A 77 -3.57 -13.92 2.79
CA PRO A 77 -4.88 -13.30 2.86
C PRO A 77 -4.94 -11.88 2.28
N VAL A 78 -3.84 -11.11 2.32
CA VAL A 78 -3.80 -9.77 1.72
C VAL A 78 -3.94 -9.84 0.20
N VAL A 79 -3.29 -10.81 -0.47
CA VAL A 79 -3.43 -11.03 -1.92
C VAL A 79 -4.89 -11.33 -2.26
N ARG A 80 -5.50 -12.30 -1.58
CA ARG A 80 -6.90 -12.67 -1.75
C ARG A 80 -7.86 -11.49 -1.56
N LEU A 81 -7.66 -10.69 -0.51
CA LEU A 81 -8.52 -9.54 -0.22
C LEU A 81 -8.35 -8.42 -1.25
N LEU A 82 -7.12 -8.15 -1.70
CA LEU A 82 -6.88 -7.18 -2.78
C LEU A 82 -7.54 -7.61 -4.09
N GLU A 83 -7.57 -8.89 -4.42
CA GLU A 83 -8.28 -9.42 -5.59
C GLU A 83 -9.79 -9.29 -5.46
N THR A 84 -10.33 -9.62 -4.28
CA THR A 84 -11.77 -9.72 -4.05
C THR A 84 -12.44 -8.35 -3.87
N TYR A 85 -11.78 -7.42 -3.17
CA TYR A 85 -12.41 -6.19 -2.71
C TYR A 85 -11.93 -4.96 -3.48
N PRO A 86 -12.76 -4.33 -4.33
CA PRO A 86 -12.39 -3.15 -5.10
C PRO A 86 -12.08 -1.92 -4.25
N ASN A 87 -12.55 -1.90 -3.01
CA ASN A 87 -12.38 -0.82 -2.05
C ASN A 87 -11.19 -1.00 -1.08
N LEU A 88 -10.40 -2.08 -1.23
CA LEU A 88 -9.14 -2.27 -0.50
C LEU A 88 -7.96 -1.87 -1.37
N TYR A 89 -7.03 -1.14 -0.77
CA TYR A 89 -5.78 -0.64 -1.34
C TYR A 89 -4.62 -0.96 -0.39
N GLY A 90 -3.39 -0.97 -0.91
CA GLY A 90 -2.17 -1.16 -0.14
C GLY A 90 -1.34 0.12 -0.07
N ASP A 91 -1.04 0.58 1.14
CA ASP A 91 -0.09 1.66 1.42
C ASP A 91 1.29 1.07 1.66
N LEU A 92 2.21 1.28 0.71
CA LEU A 92 3.59 0.75 0.74
C LEU A 92 4.53 1.53 1.67
N SER A 93 4.03 2.53 2.39
CA SER A 93 4.87 3.36 3.25
C SER A 93 5.54 2.57 4.39
N ALA A 94 6.53 3.20 5.01
CA ALA A 94 7.36 2.64 6.08
C ALA A 94 8.25 1.44 5.67
N GLY A 95 8.98 0.92 6.65
CA GLY A 95 9.82 -0.27 6.48
C GLY A 95 9.04 -1.55 6.17
N SER A 96 7.76 -1.61 6.52
CA SER A 96 6.92 -2.77 6.28
C SER A 96 6.59 -2.98 4.81
N GLY A 97 6.21 -1.93 4.09
CA GLY A 97 6.03 -2.00 2.64
C GLY A 97 7.35 -2.24 1.90
N LEU A 98 8.44 -1.60 2.35
CA LEU A 98 9.77 -1.87 1.82
C LEU A 98 10.15 -3.35 1.98
N ASN A 99 9.99 -3.93 3.18
CA ASN A 99 10.27 -5.35 3.43
C ASN A 99 9.43 -6.25 2.51
N ALA A 100 8.14 -5.99 2.40
CA ALA A 100 7.25 -6.77 1.54
C ALA A 100 7.72 -6.79 0.08
N MET A 101 8.23 -5.64 -0.42
CA MET A 101 8.64 -5.46 -1.82
C MET A 101 10.12 -5.74 -2.08
N THR A 102 10.91 -6.12 -1.08
CA THR A 102 12.33 -6.46 -1.27
C THR A 102 12.65 -7.93 -0.98
N ARG A 103 11.77 -8.65 -0.26
CA ARG A 103 12.06 -10.02 0.18
C ARG A 103 12.02 -11.07 -0.93
N ASP A 104 11.24 -10.83 -1.97
CA ASP A 104 11.04 -11.73 -3.13
C ASP A 104 10.90 -10.92 -4.43
N PRO A 105 11.97 -10.72 -5.20
CA PRO A 105 11.92 -9.92 -6.42
C PRO A 105 10.96 -10.43 -7.49
N ALA A 106 10.82 -11.76 -7.64
CA ALA A 106 9.94 -12.34 -8.64
C ALA A 106 8.44 -12.10 -8.27
N PHE A 107 8.12 -12.28 -6.99
CA PHE A 107 6.80 -11.94 -6.46
C PHE A 107 6.52 -10.44 -6.61
N THR A 108 7.49 -9.58 -6.30
CA THR A 108 7.34 -8.12 -6.35
C THR A 108 7.01 -7.63 -7.75
N ALA A 109 7.69 -8.13 -8.78
CA ALA A 109 7.41 -7.80 -10.17
C ALA A 109 5.97 -8.14 -10.54
N TRP A 110 5.53 -9.36 -10.24
CA TRP A 110 4.14 -9.81 -10.46
C TRP A 110 3.14 -8.98 -9.64
N PHE A 111 3.40 -8.79 -8.35
CA PHE A 111 2.48 -8.13 -7.43
C PHE A 111 2.24 -6.66 -7.80
N MET A 112 3.30 -5.93 -8.15
CA MET A 112 3.19 -4.53 -8.57
C MET A 112 2.46 -4.38 -9.90
N ASP A 113 2.70 -5.27 -10.87
CA ASP A 113 1.98 -5.25 -12.15
C ASP A 113 0.50 -5.62 -11.97
N HIS A 114 0.23 -6.70 -11.23
CA HIS A 114 -1.12 -7.21 -11.00
C HIS A 114 -1.99 -6.22 -10.20
N PHE A 115 -1.43 -5.61 -9.14
CA PHE A 115 -2.12 -4.67 -8.27
C PHE A 115 -1.76 -3.20 -8.54
N GLN A 116 -1.28 -2.86 -9.73
CA GLN A 116 -0.81 -1.53 -10.09
C GLN A 116 -1.84 -0.40 -9.83
N ASP A 117 -3.14 -0.70 -9.86
CA ASP A 117 -4.23 0.26 -9.62
C ASP A 117 -4.64 0.36 -8.13
N LYS A 118 -4.03 -0.45 -7.27
CA LYS A 118 -4.39 -0.56 -5.85
C LYS A 118 -3.24 -0.22 -4.89
N LEU A 119 -2.02 -0.16 -5.37
CA LEU A 119 -0.86 0.14 -4.55
C LEU A 119 -0.56 1.64 -4.57
N MET A 120 -0.09 2.16 -3.44
CA MET A 120 0.31 3.56 -3.31
C MET A 120 1.64 3.67 -2.58
N PHE A 121 2.51 4.48 -3.15
CA PHE A 121 3.74 4.91 -2.52
C PHE A 121 3.45 5.92 -1.40
N GLY A 122 4.16 5.78 -0.29
CA GLY A 122 4.17 6.71 0.82
C GLY A 122 5.50 6.61 1.58
N LEU A 123 5.77 7.51 2.51
CA LEU A 123 7.01 7.53 3.28
C LEU A 123 6.81 7.16 4.74
N ASP A 124 5.71 7.57 5.35
CA ASP A 124 5.41 7.43 6.79
C ASP A 124 6.50 8.06 7.69
N PHE A 125 7.03 9.22 7.28
CA PHE A 125 8.06 9.92 8.03
C PHE A 125 7.44 10.94 8.97
N ALA A 126 7.70 10.75 10.26
CA ALA A 126 7.30 11.70 11.30
C ALA A 126 8.35 12.80 11.55
N GLN A 127 9.51 12.73 10.88
CA GLN A 127 10.63 13.65 11.01
C GLN A 127 11.33 13.86 9.66
N PHE A 128 12.23 14.85 9.60
CA PHE A 128 13.06 15.04 8.41
C PHE A 128 13.95 13.81 8.18
N VAL A 129 13.91 13.30 6.95
CA VAL A 129 14.76 12.18 6.51
C VAL A 129 15.54 12.65 5.27
N PRO A 130 16.87 12.54 5.27
CA PRO A 130 17.68 12.83 4.11
C PRO A 130 17.28 11.98 2.90
N LYS A 131 17.36 12.55 1.68
CA LYS A 131 16.94 11.88 0.45
C LYS A 131 17.64 10.53 0.21
N ASP A 132 18.90 10.41 0.62
CA ASP A 132 19.69 9.18 0.54
C ASP A 132 19.21 8.05 1.48
N GLN A 133 18.35 8.37 2.45
CA GLN A 133 17.72 7.39 3.36
C GLN A 133 16.29 7.03 2.95
N MET A 134 15.78 7.57 1.85
CA MET A 134 14.45 7.24 1.30
C MET A 134 14.50 5.91 0.52
N THR A 135 14.62 4.80 1.25
CA THR A 135 14.89 3.47 0.67
C THR A 135 13.77 2.96 -0.24
N LEU A 136 12.50 3.22 0.08
CA LEU A 136 11.39 2.84 -0.80
C LEU A 136 11.40 3.65 -2.11
N SER A 137 11.76 4.93 -2.08
CA SER A 137 11.91 5.73 -3.31
C SER A 137 12.99 5.15 -4.21
N LYS A 138 14.15 4.79 -3.63
CA LYS A 138 15.23 4.14 -4.38
C LYS A 138 14.82 2.79 -4.96
N LEU A 139 14.06 2.00 -4.20
CA LEU A 139 13.53 0.73 -4.72
C LEU A 139 12.66 0.96 -5.95
N MET A 140 11.72 1.91 -5.89
CA MET A 140 10.85 2.22 -7.03
C MET A 140 11.63 2.69 -8.26
N ASP A 141 12.63 3.57 -8.06
CA ASP A 141 13.50 4.06 -9.13
C ASP A 141 14.31 2.91 -9.75
N ASN A 142 14.90 2.04 -8.93
CA ASN A 142 15.66 0.87 -9.41
C ASN A 142 14.79 -0.11 -10.20
N LEU A 143 13.58 -0.43 -9.71
CA LEU A 143 12.64 -1.32 -10.40
C LEU A 143 12.26 -0.80 -11.79
N LEU A 144 12.13 0.52 -11.93
CA LEU A 144 11.89 1.16 -13.22
C LEU A 144 13.13 1.12 -14.13
N GLU A 145 14.32 1.48 -13.61
CA GLU A 145 15.59 1.49 -14.36
C GLU A 145 15.97 0.09 -14.86
N GLU A 146 15.71 -0.94 -14.06
CA GLU A 146 15.94 -2.35 -14.40
C GLU A 146 14.84 -2.94 -15.32
N ASN A 147 13.80 -2.16 -15.67
CA ASN A 147 12.62 -2.60 -16.40
C ASN A 147 11.86 -3.76 -15.73
N THR A 148 11.97 -3.90 -14.42
CA THR A 148 11.18 -4.85 -13.61
C THR A 148 9.70 -4.43 -13.59
N ILE A 149 9.45 -3.13 -13.55
CA ILE A 149 8.12 -2.54 -13.71
C ILE A 149 8.11 -1.55 -14.88
N SER A 150 6.95 -1.37 -15.52
CA SER A 150 6.80 -0.39 -16.59
C SER A 150 6.66 1.03 -16.03
N GLN A 151 6.92 2.04 -16.88
CA GLN A 151 6.67 3.45 -16.55
C GLN A 151 5.21 3.67 -16.11
N GLN A 152 4.26 2.98 -16.72
CA GLN A 152 2.84 3.06 -16.34
C GLN A 152 2.60 2.56 -14.91
N VAL A 153 3.19 1.44 -14.52
CA VAL A 153 3.09 0.88 -13.16
C VAL A 153 3.72 1.85 -12.16
N TYR A 154 4.92 2.34 -12.46
CA TYR A 154 5.61 3.33 -11.64
C TYR A 154 4.75 4.58 -11.41
N ASP A 155 4.21 5.21 -12.48
CA ASP A 155 3.40 6.42 -12.41
C ASP A 155 2.11 6.20 -11.59
N LYS A 156 1.49 5.03 -11.73
CA LYS A 156 0.30 4.66 -10.97
C LYS A 156 0.62 4.57 -9.48
N ILE A 157 1.61 3.79 -9.11
CA ILE A 157 1.95 3.52 -7.70
C ILE A 157 2.51 4.78 -7.04
N CYS A 158 3.43 5.49 -7.70
CA CYS A 158 4.12 6.63 -7.10
C CYS A 158 3.26 7.89 -7.02
N TRP A 159 2.20 8.04 -7.86
CA TRP A 159 1.42 9.26 -7.87
C TRP A 159 -0.07 9.07 -8.19
N ASN A 160 -0.40 8.42 -9.32
CA ASN A 160 -1.74 8.52 -9.89
C ASN A 160 -2.82 7.92 -9.00
N ASN A 161 -2.52 6.81 -8.33
CA ASN A 161 -3.46 6.15 -7.41
C ASN A 161 -3.77 7.02 -6.21
N ALA A 162 -2.75 7.63 -5.57
CA ALA A 162 -2.94 8.55 -4.47
C ALA A 162 -3.73 9.79 -4.92
N ALA A 163 -3.36 10.38 -6.06
CA ALA A 163 -4.05 11.54 -6.63
C ALA A 163 -5.53 11.26 -6.87
N LYS A 164 -5.85 10.12 -7.51
CA LYS A 164 -7.22 9.66 -7.76
C LYS A 164 -8.01 9.47 -6.46
N ASN A 165 -7.42 8.77 -5.49
CA ASN A 165 -8.10 8.43 -4.24
C ASN A 165 -8.27 9.61 -3.29
N LEU A 166 -7.39 10.60 -3.35
CA LEU A 166 -7.43 11.81 -2.52
C LEU A 166 -8.05 13.02 -3.23
N GLY A 167 -8.48 12.87 -4.49
CA GLY A 167 -9.04 13.98 -5.27
C GLY A 167 -8.03 15.05 -5.66
N LEU A 168 -6.76 14.70 -5.76
CA LEU A 168 -5.68 15.60 -6.17
C LEU A 168 -5.57 15.68 -7.71
N PRO A 169 -4.95 16.73 -8.25
CA PRO A 169 -4.65 16.81 -9.69
C PRO A 169 -3.72 15.66 -10.11
N SER A 170 -3.92 15.10 -11.31
CA SER A 170 -2.96 14.14 -11.87
C SER A 170 -1.61 14.79 -12.16
N ALA A 171 -0.52 13.99 -12.21
CA ALA A 171 0.84 14.47 -12.50
C ALA A 171 0.90 15.33 -13.76
N GLN A 172 0.24 14.89 -14.86
CA GLN A 172 0.17 15.63 -16.13
C GLN A 172 -0.50 17.01 -16.02
N LYS A 173 -1.45 17.20 -15.10
CA LYS A 173 -2.06 18.52 -14.85
C LYS A 173 -1.14 19.45 -14.04
N MET A 174 -0.25 18.88 -13.23
CA MET A 174 0.71 19.66 -12.46
C MET A 174 1.86 20.19 -13.32
N GLU A 175 2.36 19.38 -14.27
CA GLU A 175 3.39 19.82 -15.23
C GLU A 175 2.90 20.95 -16.12
N LYS A 176 1.66 20.88 -16.62
CA LYS A 176 1.06 21.98 -17.42
C LYS A 176 0.94 23.30 -16.64
N LYS A 177 0.74 23.25 -15.31
CA LYS A 177 0.74 24.47 -14.48
C LYS A 177 2.12 25.06 -14.27
N LYS A 178 3.18 24.25 -14.21
CA LYS A 178 4.57 24.73 -14.10
C LYS A 178 5.10 25.32 -15.42
N GLY A 179 4.67 24.79 -16.57
CA GLY A 179 5.04 25.29 -17.91
C GLY A 179 4.32 26.57 -18.33
N GLY A 180 3.21 26.95 -17.68
CA GLY A 180 2.42 28.15 -17.99
C GLY A 180 2.82 29.42 -17.21
N SER A 181 3.83 29.36 -16.37
CA SER A 181 4.31 30.49 -15.55
C SER A 181 5.71 30.96 -15.97
N ARG A 182 5.98 31.02 -17.28
CA ARG A 182 7.11 31.78 -17.82
C ARG A 182 6.53 32.89 -18.70
N LEU A 183 6.20 34.00 -18.09
CA LEU A 183 6.14 35.32 -18.68
C LEU A 183 7.02 36.24 -17.85
#